data_d25c65f738aa8900aabcef8d39d4daf4
#
_entry.id   d25c65f738aa8900aabcef8d39d4daf4
#
_cell.length_a   1.000
_cell.length_b   1.000
_cell.length_c   1.000
_cell.angle_alpha   90.00
_cell.angle_beta   90.00
_cell.angle_gamma   90.00
#
_symmetry.space_group_name_H-M   'P 1'
#
loop_
_entity.id
_entity.type
_entity.pdbx_description
1 polymer ?
#
loop_
_entity_poly.entity_id
_entity_poly.type
_entity_poly.pdbx_seq_one_letter_code
_entity_poly.pdbx_strand_id
1 'polypeptide(L)'
;MPPPASPSAPPGTTSPGPDSVQALAAGLREVGYLPGESTALVAYLATKLGKPVLVEGPAGVGKTELAKALASYLGRELVRLQCYEGLDEAKALYEWNYRKQLLRIQAEADGAGWEAVQEDIFGEEFLLARPLMSA
;
A
#
# COMPACT_ATOMS: atom_id res chain seq x y z
N MET A 1 29.48 -15.31 -14.38
CA MET A 1 28.92 -15.93 -13.19
C MET A 1 28.08 -14.83 -12.49
N PRO A 2 26.77 -14.92 -12.45
CA PRO A 2 25.97 -13.92 -11.77
C PRO A 2 26.15 -14.06 -10.25
N PRO A 3 26.04 -12.96 -9.48
CA PRO A 3 26.16 -13.02 -8.03
C PRO A 3 24.99 -13.82 -7.43
N PRO A 4 25.20 -14.49 -6.30
CA PRO A 4 24.14 -15.26 -5.64
C PRO A 4 23.02 -14.32 -5.15
N ALA A 5 21.79 -14.74 -5.37
CA ALA A 5 20.60 -14.08 -4.86
C ALA A 5 20.66 -14.00 -3.34
N SER A 6 20.45 -12.80 -2.82
CA SER A 6 20.32 -12.58 -1.37
C SER A 6 19.14 -13.40 -0.84
N PRO A 7 19.27 -14.05 0.34
CA PRO A 7 18.18 -14.81 0.92
C PRO A 7 17.03 -13.86 1.27
N SER A 8 15.84 -14.18 0.76
CA SER A 8 14.59 -13.53 1.14
C SER A 8 14.39 -13.68 2.64
N ALA A 9 14.21 -12.55 3.33
CA ALA A 9 13.86 -12.56 4.74
C ALA A 9 12.53 -13.31 4.96
N PRO A 10 12.40 -14.07 6.08
CA PRO A 10 11.17 -14.80 6.36
C PRO A 10 10.03 -13.82 6.66
N PRO A 11 8.79 -14.10 6.20
CA PRO A 11 7.64 -13.31 6.57
C PRO A 11 7.31 -13.49 8.04
N GLY A 12 7.16 -12.37 8.78
CA GLY A 12 6.45 -12.32 10.05
C GLY A 12 7.28 -12.43 11.33
N THR A 13 8.13 -11.45 11.58
CA THR A 13 8.35 -11.00 12.96
C THR A 13 7.70 -9.63 13.10
N THR A 14 6.46 -9.63 13.54
CA THR A 14 5.82 -8.43 14.10
C THR A 14 6.67 -8.01 15.28
N SER A 15 7.52 -6.99 15.09
CA SER A 15 8.19 -6.33 16.20
C SER A 15 7.12 -5.94 17.22
N PRO A 16 7.30 -6.22 18.52
CA PRO A 16 6.36 -5.76 19.52
C PRO A 16 6.20 -4.25 19.35
N GLY A 17 4.96 -3.78 19.27
CA GLY A 17 4.68 -2.36 19.12
C GLY A 17 5.25 -1.56 20.30
N PRO A 18 5.29 -0.23 20.20
CA PRO A 18 5.88 0.63 21.25
C PRO A 18 5.25 0.35 22.63
N ASP A 19 6.07 0.34 23.67
CA ASP A 19 5.61 0.04 25.04
C ASP A 19 4.92 1.23 25.70
N SER A 20 5.18 2.44 25.22
CA SER A 20 4.62 3.69 25.76
C SER A 20 4.50 4.77 24.69
N VAL A 21 3.73 5.81 25.00
CA VAL A 21 3.62 7.03 24.15
C VAL A 21 4.99 7.69 23.98
N GLN A 22 5.78 7.73 25.05
CA GLN A 22 7.13 8.31 25.04
C GLN A 22 8.08 7.51 24.15
N ALA A 23 8.01 6.18 24.20
CA ALA A 23 8.81 5.29 23.34
C ALA A 23 8.45 5.50 21.86
N LEU A 24 7.14 5.60 21.54
CA LEU A 24 6.70 5.91 20.18
C LEU A 24 7.19 7.29 19.74
N ALA A 25 7.04 8.32 20.58
CA ALA A 25 7.47 9.66 20.24
C ALA A 25 8.99 9.75 20.01
N ALA A 26 9.78 9.03 20.80
CA ALA A 26 11.23 8.93 20.61
C ALA A 26 11.57 8.24 19.30
N GLY A 27 10.98 7.09 19.00
CA GLY A 27 11.20 6.36 17.75
C GLY A 27 10.79 7.14 16.50
N LEU A 28 9.70 7.90 16.57
CA LEU A 28 9.32 8.79 15.46
C LEU A 28 10.36 9.90 15.22
N ARG A 29 10.97 10.44 16.29
CA ARG A 29 12.06 11.42 16.16
C ARG A 29 13.31 10.82 15.53
N GLU A 30 13.65 9.59 15.86
CA GLU A 30 14.79 8.87 15.26
C GLU A 30 14.64 8.69 13.74
N VAL A 31 13.41 8.50 13.26
CA VAL A 31 13.12 8.43 11.81
C VAL A 31 12.83 9.80 11.19
N GLY A 32 13.09 10.89 11.90
CA GLY A 32 13.02 12.27 11.39
C GLY A 32 11.65 12.94 11.47
N TYR A 33 10.69 12.36 12.21
CA TYR A 33 9.37 12.97 12.41
C TYR A 33 9.24 13.52 13.84
N LEU A 34 8.84 14.79 13.96
CA LEU A 34 8.64 15.46 15.25
C LEU A 34 7.13 15.46 15.60
N PRO A 35 6.63 14.47 16.35
CA PRO A 35 5.22 14.44 16.73
C PRO A 35 4.93 15.47 17.83
N GLY A 36 3.77 16.13 17.74
CA GLY A 36 3.17 16.77 18.90
C GLY A 36 2.66 15.72 19.90
N GLU A 37 2.42 16.13 21.15
CA GLU A 37 1.97 15.24 22.21
C GLU A 37 0.68 14.49 21.86
N SER A 38 -0.33 15.20 21.33
CA SER A 38 -1.59 14.60 20.89
C SER A 38 -1.42 13.62 19.74
N THR A 39 -0.55 13.94 18.78
CA THR A 39 -0.25 13.06 17.64
C THR A 39 0.42 11.77 18.10
N ALA A 40 1.38 11.86 19.02
CA ALA A 40 2.05 10.70 19.58
C ALA A 40 1.08 9.80 20.37
N LEU A 41 0.21 10.40 21.18
CA LEU A 41 -0.81 9.67 21.94
C LEU A 41 -1.78 8.92 21.01
N VAL A 42 -2.35 9.60 20.01
CA VAL A 42 -3.30 8.99 19.08
C VAL A 42 -2.65 7.90 18.26
N ALA A 43 -1.44 8.11 17.75
CA ALA A 43 -0.68 7.10 17.02
C ALA A 43 -0.37 5.87 17.87
N TYR A 44 0.00 6.07 19.14
CA TYR A 44 0.21 4.98 20.10
C TYR A 44 -1.07 4.16 20.34
N LEU A 45 -2.18 4.85 20.64
CA LEU A 45 -3.47 4.18 20.86
C LEU A 45 -3.94 3.42 19.62
N ALA A 46 -3.83 4.01 18.45
CA ALA A 46 -4.18 3.36 17.19
C ALA A 46 -3.37 2.06 16.97
N THR A 47 -2.07 2.13 17.23
CA THR A 47 -1.18 0.97 17.10
C THR A 47 -1.54 -0.14 18.10
N LYS A 48 -1.83 0.23 19.35
CA LYS A 48 -2.19 -0.74 20.41
C LYS A 48 -3.57 -1.35 20.20
N LEU A 49 -4.53 -0.56 19.74
CA LEU A 49 -5.93 -0.99 19.59
C LEU A 49 -6.23 -1.57 18.19
N GLY A 50 -5.29 -1.46 17.24
CA GLY A 50 -5.53 -1.86 15.85
C GLY A 50 -6.66 -1.04 15.20
N LYS A 51 -6.77 0.25 15.52
CA LYS A 51 -7.83 1.12 15.03
C LYS A 51 -7.32 2.09 13.98
N PRO A 52 -8.15 2.44 12.98
CA PRO A 52 -7.80 3.46 11.99
C PRO A 52 -7.75 4.84 12.65
N VAL A 53 -6.97 5.73 12.06
CA VAL A 53 -6.84 7.14 12.49
C VAL A 53 -7.20 8.04 11.33
N LEU A 54 -8.07 9.01 11.61
CA LEU A 54 -8.30 10.13 10.71
C LEU A 54 -7.37 11.28 11.10
N VAL A 55 -6.57 11.75 10.15
CA VAL A 55 -5.64 12.87 10.32
C VAL A 55 -6.09 14.02 9.44
N GLU A 56 -6.53 15.12 10.06
CA GLU A 56 -6.99 16.32 9.38
C GLU A 56 -6.05 17.49 9.64
N GLY A 57 -6.08 18.47 8.78
CA GLY A 57 -5.32 19.70 8.90
C GLY A 57 -4.97 20.32 7.56
N PRO A 58 -4.44 21.55 7.54
CA PRO A 58 -4.03 22.22 6.32
C PRO A 58 -2.91 21.49 5.57
N ALA A 59 -2.67 21.88 4.33
CA ALA A 59 -1.56 21.33 3.55
C ALA A 59 -0.21 21.66 4.23
N GLY A 60 0.75 20.72 4.14
CA GLY A 60 2.11 20.94 4.64
C GLY A 60 2.35 20.69 6.13
N VAL A 61 1.32 20.30 6.91
CA VAL A 61 1.50 20.02 8.36
C VAL A 61 2.06 18.63 8.68
N GLY A 62 2.42 17.82 7.69
CA GLY A 62 3.06 16.53 7.90
C GLY A 62 2.11 15.32 8.03
N LYS A 63 0.86 15.42 7.58
CA LYS A 63 -0.11 14.30 7.64
C LYS A 63 0.40 13.02 6.98
N THR A 64 0.90 13.12 5.77
CA THR A 64 1.45 11.97 5.03
C THR A 64 2.77 11.49 5.63
N GLU A 65 3.58 12.41 6.14
CA GLU A 65 4.87 12.08 6.77
C GLU A 65 4.68 11.27 8.06
N LEU A 66 3.58 11.48 8.81
CA LEU A 66 3.24 10.65 9.96
C LEU A 66 3.10 9.17 9.56
N ALA A 67 2.38 8.87 8.48
CA ALA A 67 2.19 7.50 8.01
C ALA A 67 3.52 6.87 7.59
N LYS A 68 4.37 7.61 6.87
CA LYS A 68 5.71 7.15 6.47
C LYS A 68 6.60 6.88 7.69
N ALA A 69 6.60 7.79 8.65
CA ALA A 69 7.40 7.66 9.86
C ALA A 69 6.95 6.47 10.71
N LEU A 70 5.63 6.26 10.86
CA LEU A 70 5.09 5.10 11.55
C LEU A 70 5.47 3.79 10.87
N ALA A 71 5.34 3.71 9.54
CA ALA A 71 5.74 2.52 8.78
C ALA A 71 7.22 2.22 8.96
N SER A 72 8.08 3.24 8.85
CA SER A 72 9.53 3.12 9.06
C SER A 72 9.89 2.68 10.48
N TYR A 73 9.30 3.32 11.49
CA TYR A 73 9.54 2.99 12.90
C TYR A 73 9.09 1.58 13.26
N LEU A 74 7.93 1.16 12.75
CA LEU A 74 7.38 -0.17 13.02
C LEU A 74 7.96 -1.28 12.12
N GLY A 75 8.83 -0.94 11.16
CA GLY A 75 9.37 -1.88 10.20
C GLY A 75 8.31 -2.49 9.29
N ARG A 76 7.26 -1.75 8.97
CA ARG A 76 6.14 -2.20 8.12
C ARG A 76 6.19 -1.56 6.74
N GLU A 77 5.70 -2.28 5.76
CA GLU A 77 5.48 -1.70 4.44
C GLU A 77 4.37 -0.64 4.48
N LEU A 78 4.57 0.46 3.75
CA LEU A 78 3.57 1.50 3.59
C LEU A 78 2.82 1.30 2.29
N VAL A 79 1.58 0.90 2.39
CA VAL A 79 0.65 0.86 1.25
C VAL A 79 -0.08 2.19 1.16
N ARG A 80 0.04 2.88 0.03
CA ARG A 80 -0.55 4.21 -0.18
C ARG A 80 -1.64 4.17 -1.25
N LEU A 81 -2.85 4.55 -0.88
CA LEU A 81 -3.93 4.83 -1.80
C LEU A 81 -4.18 6.34 -1.86
N GLN A 82 -4.01 6.92 -3.05
CA GLN A 82 -4.38 8.31 -3.28
C GLN A 82 -5.79 8.38 -3.85
N CYS A 83 -6.71 8.96 -3.08
CA CYS A 83 -8.09 9.14 -3.52
C CYS A 83 -8.20 10.27 -4.56
N TYR A 84 -9.08 10.08 -5.51
CA TYR A 84 -9.40 11.04 -6.57
C TYR A 84 -10.90 10.97 -6.87
N GLU A 85 -11.44 12.00 -7.54
CA GLU A 85 -12.84 12.03 -7.92
C GLU A 85 -13.19 10.83 -8.83
N GLY A 86 -14.26 10.11 -8.47
CA GLY A 86 -14.68 8.90 -9.19
C GLY A 86 -13.95 7.61 -8.81
N LEU A 87 -13.12 7.64 -7.75
CA LEU A 87 -12.59 6.42 -7.14
C LEU A 87 -13.74 5.67 -6.47
N ASP A 88 -13.97 4.44 -6.91
CA ASP A 88 -14.91 3.49 -6.29
C ASP A 88 -14.17 2.30 -5.66
N GLU A 89 -14.90 1.41 -5.02
CA GLU A 89 -14.35 0.22 -4.36
C GLU A 89 -13.56 -0.66 -5.33
N ALA A 90 -14.12 -0.93 -6.51
CA ALA A 90 -13.47 -1.78 -7.51
C ALA A 90 -12.15 -1.15 -7.98
N LYS A 91 -12.13 0.14 -8.31
CA LYS A 91 -10.93 0.86 -8.73
C LYS A 91 -9.88 1.01 -7.63
N ALA A 92 -10.28 0.91 -6.35
CA ALA A 92 -9.35 0.91 -5.23
C ALA A 92 -8.60 -0.42 -5.09
N LEU A 93 -9.22 -1.53 -5.50
CA LEU A 93 -8.67 -2.89 -5.41
C LEU A 93 -7.89 -3.29 -6.65
N TYR A 94 -8.44 -3.08 -7.84
CA TYR A 94 -7.85 -3.51 -9.11
C TYR A 94 -8.17 -2.55 -10.27
N GLU A 95 -7.39 -2.66 -11.33
CA GLU A 95 -7.61 -1.98 -12.59
C GLU A 95 -7.29 -2.94 -13.74
N TRP A 96 -8.09 -2.88 -14.81
CA TRP A 96 -7.82 -3.65 -16.01
C TRP A 96 -6.69 -3.04 -16.84
N ASN A 97 -5.78 -3.88 -17.30
CA ASN A 97 -4.74 -3.46 -18.24
C ASN A 97 -5.28 -3.39 -19.66
N TYR A 98 -6.04 -2.33 -19.95
CA TYR A 98 -6.67 -2.12 -21.26
C TYR A 98 -5.69 -2.17 -22.43
N ARG A 99 -4.46 -1.69 -22.24
CA ARG A 99 -3.44 -1.74 -23.28
C ARG A 99 -3.06 -3.18 -23.62
N LYS A 100 -2.88 -4.03 -22.62
CA LYS A 100 -2.58 -5.46 -22.80
C LYS A 100 -3.75 -6.18 -23.44
N GLN A 101 -4.98 -5.86 -23.03
CA GLN A 101 -6.20 -6.40 -23.64
C GLN A 101 -6.32 -6.04 -25.12
N LEU A 102 -6.08 -4.78 -25.49
CA LEU A 102 -6.10 -4.34 -26.89
C LEU A 102 -5.04 -5.03 -27.74
N LEU A 103 -3.81 -5.18 -27.24
CA LEU A 103 -2.75 -5.90 -27.93
C LEU A 103 -3.11 -7.37 -28.16
N ARG A 104 -3.75 -8.01 -27.17
CA ARG A 104 -4.21 -9.41 -27.27
C ARG A 104 -5.29 -9.54 -28.35
N ILE A 105 -6.30 -8.68 -28.33
CA ILE A 105 -7.36 -8.64 -29.35
C ILE A 105 -6.77 -8.44 -30.77
N GLN A 106 -5.80 -7.53 -30.92
CA GLN A 106 -5.16 -7.30 -32.21
C GLN A 106 -4.32 -8.48 -32.70
N ALA A 107 -3.63 -9.16 -31.78
CA ALA A 107 -2.79 -10.30 -32.12
C ALA A 107 -3.60 -11.53 -32.55
N GLU A 108 -4.83 -11.67 -32.11
CA GLU A 108 -5.72 -12.81 -32.42
C GLU A 108 -6.81 -12.49 -33.45
N ALA A 109 -6.81 -11.29 -34.02
CA ALA A 109 -7.78 -10.90 -35.04
C ALA A 109 -7.80 -11.80 -36.28
N ASP A 110 -6.79 -12.63 -36.47
CA ASP A 110 -6.61 -13.49 -37.65
C ASP A 110 -7.03 -14.98 -37.45
N GLY A 111 -7.55 -15.43 -36.28
CA GLY A 111 -7.79 -16.85 -36.18
C GLY A 111 -8.59 -17.43 -35.02
N ALA A 112 -8.76 -16.77 -33.91
CA ALA A 112 -9.51 -17.29 -32.77
C ALA A 112 -10.96 -16.77 -32.74
N GLY A 113 -11.92 -17.63 -32.37
CA GLY A 113 -13.29 -17.19 -32.19
C GLY A 113 -13.40 -16.14 -31.07
N TRP A 114 -14.23 -15.14 -31.24
CA TRP A 114 -14.44 -14.03 -30.29
C TRP A 114 -14.72 -14.49 -28.85
N GLU A 115 -15.42 -15.60 -28.67
CA GLU A 115 -15.74 -16.16 -27.35
C GLU A 115 -14.49 -16.59 -26.56
N ALA A 116 -13.52 -17.23 -27.22
CA ALA A 116 -12.25 -17.64 -26.59
C ALA A 116 -11.39 -16.42 -26.21
N VAL A 117 -11.38 -15.39 -27.06
CA VAL A 117 -10.66 -14.13 -26.78
C VAL A 117 -11.31 -13.39 -25.60
N GLN A 118 -12.62 -13.40 -25.51
CA GLN A 118 -13.36 -12.72 -24.44
C GLN A 118 -13.07 -13.33 -23.07
N GLU A 119 -13.06 -14.65 -22.95
CA GLU A 119 -12.70 -15.32 -21.69
C GLU A 119 -11.23 -15.02 -21.29
N ASP A 120 -10.32 -15.01 -22.26
CA ASP A 120 -8.92 -14.79 -22.03
C ASP A 120 -8.61 -13.35 -21.56
N ILE A 121 -9.19 -12.32 -22.21
CA ILE A 121 -8.89 -10.91 -21.88
C ILE A 121 -9.42 -10.45 -20.51
N PHE A 122 -10.32 -11.21 -19.88
CA PHE A 122 -10.80 -10.99 -18.52
C PHE A 122 -10.10 -11.90 -17.48
N GLY A 123 -9.04 -12.61 -17.88
CA GLY A 123 -8.23 -13.40 -16.99
C GLY A 123 -7.39 -12.56 -16.02
N GLU A 124 -6.93 -13.20 -14.94
CA GLU A 124 -6.11 -12.54 -13.89
C GLU A 124 -4.83 -11.89 -14.43
N GLU A 125 -4.29 -12.37 -15.55
CA GLU A 125 -3.09 -11.83 -16.16
C GLU A 125 -3.24 -10.40 -16.73
N PHE A 126 -4.49 -9.95 -16.92
CA PHE A 126 -4.85 -8.59 -17.36
C PHE A 126 -5.24 -7.67 -16.20
N LEU A 127 -5.30 -8.20 -14.97
CA LEU A 127 -5.56 -7.43 -13.76
C LEU A 127 -4.28 -6.75 -13.25
N LEU A 128 -4.38 -5.46 -12.97
CA LEU A 128 -3.38 -4.70 -12.25
C LEU A 128 -3.81 -4.56 -10.79
N ALA A 129 -3.09 -5.20 -9.88
CA ALA A 129 -3.33 -5.05 -8.45
C ALA A 129 -3.09 -3.60 -8.03
N ARG A 130 -4.06 -3.02 -7.37
CA ARG A 130 -3.97 -1.69 -6.76
C ARG A 130 -3.48 -1.81 -5.31
N PRO A 131 -3.07 -0.68 -4.68
CA PRO A 131 -2.48 -0.72 -3.35
C PRO A 131 -3.28 -1.48 -2.29
N LEU A 132 -4.61 -1.38 -2.28
CA LEU A 132 -5.44 -2.10 -1.31
C LEU A 132 -5.50 -3.62 -1.54
N MET A 133 -5.24 -4.09 -2.75
CA MET A 133 -5.15 -5.53 -3.03
C MET A 133 -3.82 -6.12 -2.58
N SER A 134 -2.80 -5.27 -2.42
CA SER A 134 -1.46 -5.65 -1.98
C SER A 134 -1.27 -5.52 -0.45
N ALA A 135 -2.23 -4.93 0.24
CA ALA A 135 -2.22 -4.75 1.68
C ALA A 135 -2.73 -6.01 2.38
#